data_b65ff83e2852ecc08e3185c538da7a42
#
_entry.id   b65ff83e2852ecc08e3185c538da7a42
#
_cell.length_a   1.000
_cell.length_b   1.000
_cell.length_c   1.000
_cell.angle_alpha   90.00
_cell.angle_beta   90.00
_cell.angle_gamma   90.00
#
_symmetry.space_group_name_H-M   'P 1'
#
loop_
_entity.id
_entity.type
_entity.pdbx_description
1 polymer ?
#
loop_
_entity_poly.entity_id
_entity_poly.type
_entity_poly.pdbx_seq_one_letter_code
_entity_poly.pdbx_strand_id
1 'polypeptide(L)'
;MIIQLIFSAIIVPKSQDLARSFLRSSTVNFYENFIKPKRFNDTIKKVTIYSEKKDKEGNLYNLYLKKETNKDNFQITYAKKGYFKEFNNLPVLVLFNGETITSKNNEITNFSFSKSDFPINNTETNSFVVQQKTQELSSYNLLKCINFLISTKKDKTYPIIINCTERNKNNIFKEIYKRFIVPFY
;
A
#
# COMPACT_ATOMS: atom_id res chain seq x y z
N MET A 1 0.63 -9.32 36.42
CA MET A 1 -0.32 -8.32 35.94
C MET A 1 0.36 -7.07 35.36
N ILE A 2 1.19 -6.32 36.10
CA ILE A 2 1.84 -5.09 35.59
C ILE A 2 2.70 -5.36 34.33
N ILE A 3 3.50 -6.42 34.32
CA ILE A 3 4.33 -6.81 33.16
C ILE A 3 3.46 -7.08 31.94
N GLN A 4 2.36 -7.79 32.07
CA GLN A 4 1.44 -8.11 30.99
C GLN A 4 0.78 -6.85 30.41
N LEU A 5 0.45 -5.87 31.25
CA LEU A 5 -0.08 -4.58 30.84
C LEU A 5 0.94 -3.77 30.05
N ILE A 6 2.21 -3.74 30.48
CA ILE A 6 3.30 -3.10 29.76
C ILE A 6 3.48 -3.75 28.37
N PHE A 7 3.47 -5.07 28.28
CA PHE A 7 3.56 -5.79 27.00
C PHE A 7 2.40 -5.42 26.08
N SER A 8 1.16 -5.49 26.53
CA SER A 8 -0.02 -5.24 25.71
C SER A 8 -0.19 -3.76 25.29
N ALA A 9 0.15 -2.83 26.18
CA ALA A 9 -0.06 -1.41 25.94
C ALA A 9 1.09 -0.71 25.18
N ILE A 10 2.32 -1.22 25.29
CA ILE A 10 3.52 -0.55 24.75
C ILE A 10 4.24 -1.43 23.74
N ILE A 11 4.63 -2.66 24.12
CA ILE A 11 5.53 -3.49 23.31
C ILE A 11 4.81 -4.01 22.07
N VAL A 12 3.63 -4.59 22.21
CA VAL A 12 2.88 -5.18 21.09
C VAL A 12 2.56 -4.15 20.00
N PRO A 13 1.97 -2.97 20.27
CA PRO A 13 1.69 -2.01 19.22
C PRO A 13 2.95 -1.47 18.55
N LYS A 14 4.04 -1.29 19.30
CA LYS A 14 5.31 -0.82 18.76
C LYS A 14 5.98 -1.85 17.84
N SER A 15 5.94 -3.12 18.22
CA SER A 15 6.43 -4.22 17.39
C SER A 15 5.62 -4.39 16.11
N GLN A 16 4.30 -4.25 16.17
CA GLN A 16 3.43 -4.33 15.00
C GLN A 16 3.68 -3.17 14.03
N ASP A 17 3.84 -1.95 14.53
CA ASP A 17 4.18 -0.79 13.71
C ASP A 17 5.54 -0.96 13.05
N LEU A 18 6.56 -1.42 13.78
CA LEU A 18 7.89 -1.69 13.26
C LEU A 18 7.87 -2.77 12.16
N ALA A 19 7.20 -3.90 12.40
CA ALA A 19 7.09 -4.98 11.42
C ALA A 19 6.42 -4.50 10.13
N ARG A 20 5.38 -3.68 10.23
CA ARG A 20 4.70 -3.13 9.05
C ARG A 20 5.47 -2.01 8.37
N SER A 21 6.19 -1.17 9.11
CA SER A 21 7.07 -0.17 8.51
C SER A 21 8.16 -0.83 7.70
N PHE A 22 8.72 -1.94 8.20
CA PHE A 22 9.67 -2.77 7.46
C PHE A 22 9.06 -3.36 6.18
N LEU A 23 7.85 -3.93 6.26
CA LEU A 23 7.15 -4.44 5.07
C LEU A 23 6.84 -3.32 4.06
N ARG A 24 6.50 -2.13 4.52
CA ARG A 24 6.28 -0.95 3.66
C ARG A 24 7.55 -0.49 2.97
N SER A 25 8.65 -0.39 3.70
CA SER A 25 9.95 0.04 3.15
C SER A 25 10.58 -0.99 2.22
N SER A 26 10.24 -2.27 2.38
CA SER A 26 10.76 -3.34 1.52
C SER A 26 9.92 -3.61 0.27
N THR A 27 8.82 -2.88 0.04
CA THR A 27 7.91 -3.16 -1.10
C THR A 27 8.59 -3.02 -2.46
N VAL A 28 9.45 -2.05 -2.65
CA VAL A 28 10.20 -1.87 -3.92
C VAL A 28 11.16 -3.04 -4.15
N ASN A 29 11.97 -3.38 -3.15
CA ASN A 29 12.88 -4.54 -3.20
C ASN A 29 12.11 -5.85 -3.41
N PHE A 30 10.90 -5.95 -2.83
CA PHE A 30 10.02 -7.10 -3.01
C PHE A 30 9.63 -7.23 -4.49
N TYR A 31 9.11 -6.18 -5.13
CA TYR A 31 8.72 -6.25 -6.54
C TYR A 31 9.91 -6.49 -7.45
N GLU A 32 11.05 -5.86 -7.20
CA GLU A 32 12.28 -6.15 -7.94
C GLU A 32 12.65 -7.64 -7.86
N ASN A 33 12.64 -8.23 -6.67
CA ASN A 33 13.04 -9.63 -6.50
C ASN A 33 12.02 -10.63 -7.05
N PHE A 34 10.73 -10.29 -7.07
CA PHE A 34 9.68 -11.17 -7.55
C PHE A 34 9.58 -11.24 -9.07
N ILE A 35 9.94 -10.17 -9.79
CA ILE A 35 9.90 -10.21 -11.24
C ILE A 35 11.06 -11.02 -11.78
N LYS A 36 10.71 -12.17 -12.29
CA LYS A 36 11.64 -13.07 -12.99
C LYS A 36 11.56 -12.83 -14.49
N PRO A 37 12.68 -12.63 -15.18
CA PRO A 37 12.68 -12.44 -16.63
C PRO A 37 12.20 -13.69 -17.37
N LYS A 38 11.74 -13.49 -18.61
CA LYS A 38 11.25 -14.53 -19.53
C LYS A 38 10.02 -15.30 -19.04
N ARG A 39 9.22 -14.71 -18.16
CA ARG A 39 7.93 -15.26 -17.70
C ARG A 39 6.93 -14.17 -17.38
N PHE A 40 5.67 -14.51 -17.44
CA PHE A 40 4.58 -13.64 -16.95
C PHE A 40 4.53 -13.72 -15.42
N ASN A 41 4.53 -12.56 -14.79
CA ASN A 41 4.50 -12.42 -13.34
C ASN A 41 3.19 -11.74 -12.95
N ASP A 42 2.27 -12.49 -12.34
CA ASP A 42 0.94 -12.02 -11.88
C ASP A 42 0.92 -11.76 -10.37
N THR A 43 2.07 -11.39 -9.82
CA THR A 43 2.23 -11.13 -8.37
C THR A 43 1.38 -9.96 -7.89
N ILE A 44 1.00 -9.10 -8.79
CA ILE A 44 0.20 -7.90 -8.52
C ILE A 44 -1.21 -8.13 -9.04
N LYS A 45 -2.21 -8.00 -8.15
CA LYS A 45 -3.61 -8.21 -8.51
C LYS A 45 -4.02 -7.36 -9.70
N LYS A 46 -4.57 -7.97 -10.75
CA LYS A 46 -5.00 -7.33 -12.01
C LYS A 46 -3.85 -6.71 -12.83
N VAL A 47 -2.60 -7.02 -12.53
CA VAL A 47 -1.45 -6.56 -13.31
C VAL A 47 -0.55 -7.73 -13.62
N THR A 48 -0.38 -8.02 -14.90
CA THR A 48 0.57 -9.00 -15.42
C THR A 48 1.78 -8.26 -15.97
N ILE A 49 2.97 -8.65 -15.54
CA ILE A 49 4.23 -8.05 -15.97
C ILE A 49 5.09 -9.14 -16.62
N TYR A 50 5.56 -8.88 -17.83
CA TYR A 50 6.59 -9.67 -18.49
C TYR A 50 7.81 -8.79 -18.77
N SER A 51 9.00 -9.33 -18.58
CA SER A 51 10.25 -8.71 -19.04
C SER A 51 11.13 -9.76 -19.74
N GLU A 52 11.76 -9.38 -20.82
CA GLU A 52 12.67 -10.28 -21.53
C GLU A 52 13.97 -10.46 -20.75
N LYS A 53 14.51 -9.37 -20.19
CA LYS A 53 15.80 -9.37 -19.47
C LYS A 53 15.72 -8.48 -18.24
N LYS A 54 16.47 -8.89 -17.21
CA LYS A 54 16.71 -8.11 -16.00
C LYS A 54 18.23 -8.06 -15.75
N ASP A 55 18.75 -6.88 -15.46
CA ASP A 55 20.16 -6.71 -15.11
C ASP A 55 20.38 -6.82 -13.58
N LYS A 56 21.64 -6.71 -13.15
CA LYS A 56 22.03 -6.80 -11.73
C LYS A 56 21.61 -5.56 -10.92
N GLU A 57 21.32 -4.46 -11.62
CA GLU A 57 20.89 -3.19 -11.02
C GLU A 57 19.36 -3.11 -10.89
N GLY A 58 18.64 -4.16 -11.27
CA GLY A 58 17.18 -4.22 -11.21
C GLY A 58 16.46 -3.61 -12.42
N ASN A 59 17.18 -3.11 -13.46
CA ASN A 59 16.54 -2.62 -14.65
C ASN A 59 15.95 -3.76 -15.47
N LEU A 60 14.78 -3.53 -16.00
CA LEU A 60 14.02 -4.45 -16.83
C LEU A 60 14.03 -3.98 -18.27
N TYR A 61 14.12 -4.92 -19.23
CA TYR A 61 14.20 -4.64 -20.65
C TYR A 61 13.10 -5.38 -21.40
N ASN A 62 12.59 -4.73 -22.47
CA ASN A 62 11.49 -5.24 -23.29
C ASN A 62 10.32 -5.70 -22.44
N LEU A 63 9.72 -4.71 -21.77
CA LEU A 63 8.62 -4.92 -20.85
C LEU A 63 7.29 -4.97 -21.59
N TYR A 64 6.45 -5.87 -21.14
CA TYR A 64 5.05 -5.92 -21.49
C TYR A 64 4.24 -5.94 -20.18
N LEU A 65 3.32 -5.00 -20.06
CA LEU A 65 2.44 -4.88 -18.91
C LEU A 65 0.98 -4.94 -19.36
N LYS A 66 0.18 -5.76 -18.72
CA LYS A 66 -1.27 -5.79 -18.89
C LYS A 66 -1.93 -5.44 -17.57
N LYS A 67 -2.76 -4.42 -17.57
CA LYS A 67 -3.58 -4.03 -16.43
C LYS A 67 -5.05 -4.21 -16.78
N GLU A 68 -5.78 -4.98 -15.97
CA GLU A 68 -7.21 -5.18 -16.11
C GLU A 68 -7.95 -4.31 -15.08
N THR A 69 -8.88 -3.49 -15.55
CA THR A 69 -9.72 -2.66 -14.66
C THR A 69 -11.06 -3.35 -14.43
N ASN A 70 -11.74 -3.77 -15.48
CA ASN A 70 -12.98 -4.53 -15.47
C ASN A 70 -12.93 -5.58 -16.59
N LYS A 71 -13.97 -6.42 -16.74
CA LYS A 71 -14.00 -7.49 -17.74
C LYS A 71 -13.68 -7.04 -19.17
N ASP A 72 -14.09 -5.81 -19.55
CA ASP A 72 -13.95 -5.30 -20.93
C ASP A 72 -12.95 -4.13 -21.03
N ASN A 73 -12.41 -3.66 -19.89
CA ASN A 73 -11.50 -2.54 -19.84
C ASN A 73 -10.11 -3.00 -19.44
N PHE A 74 -9.15 -2.84 -20.35
CA PHE A 74 -7.76 -3.21 -20.11
C PHE A 74 -6.81 -2.15 -20.65
N GLN A 75 -5.62 -2.15 -20.10
CA GLN A 75 -4.50 -1.34 -20.57
C GLN A 75 -3.32 -2.27 -20.83
N ILE A 76 -2.73 -2.18 -22.02
CA ILE A 76 -1.52 -2.88 -22.40
C ILE A 76 -0.44 -1.83 -22.63
N THR A 77 0.69 -1.97 -22.00
CA THR A 77 1.83 -1.07 -22.14
C THR A 77 3.06 -1.88 -22.52
N TYR A 78 3.71 -1.47 -23.60
CA TYR A 78 5.04 -1.94 -23.99
C TYR A 78 6.07 -0.86 -23.70
N ALA A 79 7.26 -1.24 -23.19
CA ALA A 79 8.37 -0.32 -22.99
C ALA A 79 9.71 -0.99 -23.22
N LYS A 80 10.68 -0.25 -23.81
CA LYS A 80 12.02 -0.78 -24.07
C LYS A 80 12.82 -0.99 -22.78
N LYS A 81 12.64 -0.11 -21.79
CA LYS A 81 13.33 -0.18 -20.49
C LYS A 81 12.41 0.30 -19.37
N GLY A 82 12.61 -0.25 -18.17
CA GLY A 82 11.96 0.26 -16.95
C GLY A 82 12.70 -0.16 -15.70
N TYR A 83 12.42 0.51 -14.61
CA TYR A 83 12.90 0.16 -13.27
C TYR A 83 11.89 0.53 -12.22
N PHE A 84 11.94 -0.15 -11.08
CA PHE A 84 11.10 0.19 -9.93
C PHE A 84 11.70 1.36 -9.16
N LYS A 85 10.81 2.26 -8.75
CA LYS A 85 11.16 3.39 -7.88
C LYS A 85 10.08 3.56 -6.83
N GLU A 86 10.46 4.04 -5.66
CA GLU A 86 9.53 4.48 -4.64
C GLU A 86 9.20 5.96 -4.82
N PHE A 87 7.93 6.27 -4.88
CA PHE A 87 7.42 7.64 -4.90
C PHE A 87 6.30 7.78 -3.87
N ASN A 88 6.48 8.65 -2.88
CA ASN A 88 5.55 8.82 -1.76
C ASN A 88 5.19 7.50 -1.05
N ASN A 89 6.18 6.68 -0.75
CA ASN A 89 6.03 5.35 -0.15
C ASN A 89 5.19 4.36 -1.00
N LEU A 90 5.06 4.62 -2.29
CA LEU A 90 4.33 3.78 -3.23
C LEU A 90 5.28 3.28 -4.31
N PRO A 91 5.23 1.98 -4.65
CA PRO A 91 6.04 1.44 -5.72
C PRO A 91 5.49 1.91 -7.07
N VAL A 92 6.35 2.49 -7.87
CA VAL A 92 6.06 2.95 -9.22
C VAL A 92 7.05 2.30 -10.17
N LEU A 93 6.57 1.77 -11.28
CA LEU A 93 7.40 1.30 -12.37
C LEU A 93 7.60 2.43 -13.37
N VAL A 94 8.81 2.95 -13.44
CA VAL A 94 9.19 3.99 -14.39
C VAL A 94 9.54 3.32 -15.71
N LEU A 95 8.86 3.70 -16.78
CA LEU A 95 8.96 3.13 -18.11
C LEU A 95 9.58 4.14 -19.09
N PHE A 96 10.38 3.64 -20.04
CA PHE A 96 11.04 4.46 -21.05
C PHE A 96 10.80 3.91 -22.45
N ASN A 97 10.57 4.85 -23.39
CA ASN A 97 10.45 4.59 -24.83
C ASN A 97 9.45 3.47 -25.11
N GLY A 98 8.19 3.77 -24.95
CA GLY A 98 7.13 2.80 -25.08
C GLY A 98 5.84 3.37 -25.65
N GLU A 99 4.85 2.49 -25.70
CA GLU A 99 3.50 2.81 -26.13
C GLU A 99 2.47 2.12 -25.23
N THR A 100 1.32 2.74 -25.10
CA THR A 100 0.20 2.24 -24.32
C THR A 100 -1.04 2.16 -25.18
N ILE A 101 -1.68 1.01 -25.17
CA ILE A 101 -2.98 0.75 -25.75
C ILE A 101 -3.98 0.60 -24.61
N THR A 102 -5.02 1.41 -24.62
CA THR A 102 -6.09 1.35 -23.62
C THR A 102 -7.41 1.03 -24.32
N SER A 103 -8.09 -0.01 -23.87
CA SER A 103 -9.47 -0.33 -24.24
C SER A 103 -10.40 0.10 -23.12
N LYS A 104 -11.35 0.98 -23.42
CA LYS A 104 -12.35 1.45 -22.47
C LYS A 104 -13.68 1.64 -23.20
N ASN A 105 -14.74 0.95 -22.74
CA ASN A 105 -16.08 1.06 -23.33
C ASN A 105 -16.10 0.83 -24.85
N ASN A 106 -15.36 -0.17 -25.36
CA ASN A 106 -15.18 -0.50 -26.77
C ASN A 106 -14.41 0.56 -27.60
N GLU A 107 -13.89 1.60 -26.97
CA GLU A 107 -12.98 2.53 -27.64
C GLU A 107 -11.54 2.14 -27.36
N ILE A 108 -10.73 2.11 -28.41
CA ILE A 108 -9.31 1.80 -28.32
C ILE A 108 -8.52 3.09 -28.57
N THR A 109 -7.70 3.45 -27.60
CA THR A 109 -6.77 4.57 -27.71
C THR A 109 -5.35 4.07 -27.64
N ASN A 110 -4.46 4.63 -28.45
CA ASN A 110 -3.04 4.36 -28.44
C ASN A 110 -2.25 5.65 -28.29
N PHE A 111 -1.23 5.67 -27.45
CA PHE A 111 -0.29 6.77 -27.36
C PHE A 111 1.14 6.28 -27.08
N SER A 112 2.12 6.97 -27.65
CA SER A 112 3.54 6.71 -27.44
C SER A 112 4.11 7.68 -26.40
N PHE A 113 5.08 7.25 -25.62
CA PHE A 113 5.74 8.05 -24.61
C PHE A 113 7.26 7.84 -24.59
N SER A 114 7.99 8.89 -24.27
CA SER A 114 9.42 8.80 -23.98
C SER A 114 9.68 8.33 -22.55
N LYS A 115 8.84 8.78 -21.61
CA LYS A 115 8.86 8.36 -20.20
C LYS A 115 7.44 8.32 -19.65
N SER A 116 7.14 7.30 -18.88
CA SER A 116 5.84 7.18 -18.18
C SER A 116 6.03 6.53 -16.82
N ASP A 117 5.29 7.01 -15.84
CA ASP A 117 5.25 6.42 -14.52
C ASP A 117 4.01 5.53 -14.40
N PHE A 118 4.23 4.23 -14.22
CA PHE A 118 3.18 3.24 -14.08
C PHE A 118 2.99 2.90 -12.59
N PRO A 119 1.95 3.42 -11.92
CA PRO A 119 1.69 3.10 -10.52
C PRO A 119 1.21 1.65 -10.41
N ILE A 120 1.93 0.86 -9.61
CA ILE A 120 1.65 -0.56 -9.43
C ILE A 120 0.46 -0.77 -8.48
N ASN A 121 -0.06 0.30 -7.91
CA ASN A 121 -1.12 0.24 -6.92
C ASN A 121 -2.48 -0.01 -7.56
N ASN A 122 -3.14 -1.08 -7.13
CA ASN A 122 -4.57 -1.19 -7.28
C ASN A 122 -5.23 -0.23 -6.28
N THR A 123 -6.03 0.69 -6.79
CA THR A 123 -6.81 1.66 -6.01
C THR A 123 -7.68 1.01 -4.91
N GLU A 124 -7.99 -0.27 -5.05
CA GLU A 124 -8.78 -1.04 -4.07
C GLU A 124 -7.94 -1.64 -2.92
N THR A 125 -6.61 -1.78 -3.08
CA THR A 125 -5.73 -2.38 -2.05
C THR A 125 -4.84 -1.37 -1.34
N ASN A 126 -4.80 -0.10 -1.81
CA ASN A 126 -3.96 0.95 -1.25
C ASN A 126 -4.29 1.32 0.19
N SER A 127 -5.50 1.02 0.67
CA SER A 127 -5.87 1.27 2.06
C SER A 127 -5.21 0.30 3.05
N PHE A 128 -4.75 -0.87 2.61
CA PHE A 128 -4.29 -1.91 3.52
C PHE A 128 -2.82 -1.82 3.91
N VAL A 129 -1.97 -1.29 3.04
CA VAL A 129 -0.52 -1.26 3.29
C VAL A 129 -0.05 0.13 3.75
N VAL A 130 -0.67 1.19 3.23
CA VAL A 130 -0.23 2.58 3.46
C VAL A 130 -0.81 3.17 4.75
N GLN A 131 -2.02 2.80 5.16
CA GLN A 131 -2.63 3.34 6.37
C GLN A 131 -2.31 2.48 7.59
N GLN A 132 -1.85 3.10 8.67
CA GLN A 132 -1.72 2.44 9.97
C GLN A 132 -3.08 1.89 10.40
N LYS A 133 -3.12 0.60 10.75
CA LYS A 133 -4.31 0.01 11.36
C LYS A 133 -4.45 0.46 12.80
N THR A 134 -5.66 0.40 13.33
CA THR A 134 -5.97 0.75 14.73
C THR A 134 -5.06 0.02 15.73
N GLN A 135 -4.66 -1.21 15.41
CA GLN A 135 -3.77 -2.04 16.23
C GLN A 135 -2.32 -1.54 16.31
N GLU A 136 -1.88 -0.75 15.35
CA GLU A 136 -0.51 -0.22 15.25
C GLU A 136 -0.39 1.16 15.90
N LEU A 137 -1.53 1.80 16.16
CA LEU A 137 -1.55 3.08 16.83
C LEU A 137 -1.02 2.93 18.27
N SER A 138 -0.17 3.88 18.70
CA SER A 138 0.27 3.90 20.08
C SER A 138 -0.92 4.05 21.03
N SER A 139 -0.82 3.49 22.24
CA SER A 139 -1.88 3.59 23.25
C SER A 139 -2.21 5.05 23.57
N TYR A 140 -1.23 5.94 23.57
CA TYR A 140 -1.42 7.38 23.72
C TYR A 140 -2.29 7.97 22.59
N ASN A 141 -2.03 7.63 21.33
CA ASN A 141 -2.83 8.10 20.21
C ASN A 141 -4.25 7.56 20.22
N LEU A 142 -4.44 6.31 20.67
CA LEU A 142 -5.78 5.73 20.83
C LEU A 142 -6.59 6.47 21.88
N LEU A 143 -6.01 6.75 23.06
CA LEU A 143 -6.67 7.51 24.13
C LEU A 143 -7.00 8.94 23.69
N LYS A 144 -6.08 9.59 22.99
CA LYS A 144 -6.28 10.92 22.42
C LYS A 144 -7.41 10.94 21.38
N CYS A 145 -7.49 9.91 20.54
CA CYS A 145 -8.56 9.76 19.56
C CYS A 145 -9.92 9.57 20.22
N ILE A 146 -10.04 8.72 21.26
CA ILE A 146 -11.29 8.54 22.00
C ILE A 146 -11.73 9.84 22.67
N ASN A 147 -10.82 10.53 23.32
CA ASN A 147 -11.13 11.80 23.98
C ASN A 147 -11.68 12.84 22.98
N PHE A 148 -11.15 12.82 21.76
CA PHE A 148 -11.67 13.63 20.67
C PHE A 148 -13.08 13.19 20.21
N LEU A 149 -13.31 11.89 20.01
CA LEU A 149 -14.60 11.36 19.55
C LEU A 149 -15.73 11.50 20.61
N ILE A 150 -15.38 11.63 21.88
CA ILE A 150 -16.35 11.86 22.98
C ILE A 150 -16.58 13.36 23.17
N SER A 151 -15.58 14.20 22.90
CA SER A 151 -15.67 15.65 23.02
C SER A 151 -16.53 16.21 21.88
N THR A 152 -17.77 16.59 22.17
CA THR A 152 -18.84 17.05 21.24
C THR A 152 -18.59 18.39 20.54
N LYS A 153 -17.37 18.91 20.50
CA LYS A 153 -17.04 20.15 19.79
C LYS A 153 -16.74 19.87 18.33
N LYS A 154 -17.74 20.11 17.47
CA LYS A 154 -17.77 19.92 16.01
C LYS A 154 -16.72 20.70 15.18
N ASP A 155 -15.91 21.56 15.76
CA ASP A 155 -15.12 22.56 15.03
C ASP A 155 -13.60 22.43 15.18
N LYS A 156 -13.06 21.27 15.44
CA LYS A 156 -11.60 21.12 15.41
C LYS A 156 -11.17 20.14 14.33
N THR A 157 -10.69 20.71 13.23
CA THR A 157 -9.81 20.06 12.27
C THR A 157 -8.67 19.41 13.07
N TYR A 158 -8.70 18.09 13.21
CA TYR A 158 -7.64 17.37 13.89
C TYR A 158 -6.53 17.09 12.93
N PRO A 159 -5.33 17.59 13.15
CA PRO A 159 -4.19 17.17 12.38
C PRO A 159 -3.74 15.78 12.87
N ILE A 160 -3.64 14.84 11.92
CA ILE A 160 -2.60 13.80 11.94
C ILE A 160 -2.85 12.52 12.74
N ILE A 161 -4.01 12.22 13.30
CA ILE A 161 -4.25 10.82 13.66
C ILE A 161 -5.03 10.16 12.53
N ILE A 162 -4.28 9.53 11.63
CA ILE A 162 -4.81 8.72 10.54
C ILE A 162 -5.74 7.66 11.14
N ASN A 163 -6.98 7.57 10.66
CA ASN A 163 -8.05 6.66 11.11
C ASN A 163 -8.82 7.04 12.38
N CYS A 164 -8.67 8.23 12.95
CA CYS A 164 -9.55 8.71 14.02
C CYS A 164 -10.87 9.25 13.43
N THR A 165 -11.78 8.36 13.08
CA THR A 165 -13.08 8.70 12.48
C THR A 165 -14.21 8.01 13.25
N GLU A 166 -15.42 8.56 13.20
CA GLU A 166 -16.62 7.94 13.78
C GLU A 166 -16.83 6.51 13.25
N ARG A 167 -16.52 6.26 11.99
CA ARG A 167 -16.59 4.91 11.37
C ARG A 167 -15.68 3.89 12.08
N ASN A 168 -14.55 4.32 12.60
CA ASN A 168 -13.57 3.45 13.27
C ASN A 168 -13.72 3.42 14.79
N LYS A 169 -14.66 4.16 15.35
CA LYS A 169 -14.89 4.27 16.79
C LYS A 169 -14.97 2.92 17.50
N ASN A 170 -15.77 2.00 16.97
CA ASN A 170 -15.93 0.67 17.55
C ASN A 170 -14.62 -0.15 17.55
N ASN A 171 -13.80 -0.02 16.51
CA ASN A 171 -12.51 -0.70 16.43
C ASN A 171 -11.51 -0.11 17.44
N ILE A 172 -11.56 1.20 17.65
CA ILE A 172 -10.72 1.90 18.62
C ILE A 172 -11.09 1.47 20.05
N PHE A 173 -12.38 1.42 20.38
CA PHE A 173 -12.86 0.92 21.68
C PHE A 173 -12.46 -0.54 21.92
N LYS A 174 -12.65 -1.42 20.93
CA LYS A 174 -12.24 -2.83 21.03
C LYS A 174 -10.72 -2.96 21.29
N GLU A 175 -9.91 -2.14 20.64
CA GLU A 175 -8.47 -2.19 20.81
C GLU A 175 -8.03 -1.70 22.20
N ILE A 176 -8.67 -0.64 22.72
CA ILE A 176 -8.42 -0.16 24.08
C ILE A 176 -8.83 -1.21 25.10
N TYR A 177 -10.01 -1.82 24.92
CA TYR A 177 -10.47 -2.90 25.79
C TYR A 177 -9.43 -4.05 25.84
N LYS A 178 -8.92 -4.48 24.70
CA LYS A 178 -7.89 -5.52 24.63
C LYS A 178 -6.61 -5.15 25.37
N ARG A 179 -6.17 -3.89 25.26
CA ARG A 179 -4.89 -3.47 25.85
C ARG A 179 -4.95 -3.23 27.36
N PHE A 180 -6.06 -2.67 27.83
CA PHE A 180 -6.16 -2.18 29.21
C PHE A 180 -7.07 -3.02 30.11
N ILE A 181 -8.03 -3.76 29.57
CA ILE A 181 -9.00 -4.51 30.38
C ILE A 181 -8.70 -6.00 30.34
N VAL A 182 -8.51 -6.59 29.16
CA VAL A 182 -8.22 -8.04 29.03
C VAL A 182 -7.03 -8.52 29.87
N PRO A 183 -5.92 -7.77 30.05
CA PRO A 183 -4.81 -8.23 30.89
C PRO A 183 -5.14 -8.42 32.38
N PHE A 184 -6.30 -7.95 32.82
CA PHE A 184 -6.75 -8.08 34.23
C PHE A 184 -7.73 -9.24 34.46
N TYR A 185 -8.21 -9.88 33.39
CA TYR A 185 -9.03 -11.09 33.42
C TYR A 185 -8.18 -12.34 33.11
#